data_cc7349e135b5c0bcf0b6a6e5f31e5453
#
_entry.id   cc7349e135b5c0bcf0b6a6e5f31e5453
#
_cell.length_a   1.000
_cell.length_b   1.000
_cell.length_c   1.000
_cell.angle_alpha   90.00
_cell.angle_beta   90.00
_cell.angle_gamma   90.00
#
_symmetry.space_group_name_H-M   'P 1'
#
loop_
_entity.id
_entity.type
_entity.pdbx_description
1 polymer ?
#
loop_
_entity_poly.entity_id
_entity_poly.type
_entity_poly.pdbx_seq_one_letter_code
_entity_poly.pdbx_strand_id
1 'polypeptide(L)'
;MKLGKNVIQDSGKVCKGNNQLEFYQSFELRVELPGVSQLEVSVVEKNFFGFDTVIGFTTLDLEDRWFNEKWSKGNIDGIPKEKDEKLASLKRKPVEERTLRLPSNRMPQGKITCWLDMMTEKEAAKEPMFDISLVPPAPFEMRLVLWKARNMPSMETIAAGMNDLYLVASLISQNGLDIEKETDIHWRAKNGTGSFNWRMKFNFTLPQKRPRLRISAWDQDIFGSNDAIGESQMPLTKIFKQAWKAYCAKVRPDPLAAAAAAKSKDGKSKGPPSSSRSIIEYPPKPEKGDATAVKGELNDEPAWVKLQRKPGESGGEVAFQLALMEQSVADSRPVGDERKEPNRDPQLPAPDRVRWSLLHPWDMLLDILGPDL
;
A
#
# COMPACT_ATOMS: atom_id res chain seq x y z
N MET A 1 -24.23 22.40 6.84
CA MET A 1 -23.86 23.24 8.01
C MET A 1 -24.67 24.51 8.00
N LYS A 2 -24.97 25.04 9.17
CA LYS A 2 -25.80 26.24 9.34
C LYS A 2 -25.20 27.10 10.44
N LEU A 3 -24.99 28.39 10.15
CA LEU A 3 -24.57 29.38 11.14
C LEU A 3 -25.62 30.50 11.15
N GLY A 4 -26.39 30.58 12.20
CA GLY A 4 -27.53 31.51 12.31
C GLY A 4 -28.55 31.30 11.18
N LYS A 5 -28.75 32.35 10.37
CA LYS A 5 -29.63 32.32 9.17
C LYS A 5 -28.89 31.85 7.90
N ASN A 6 -27.56 31.79 7.92
CA ASN A 6 -26.76 31.43 6.77
C ASN A 6 -26.60 29.90 6.71
N VAL A 7 -27.10 29.31 5.64
CA VAL A 7 -26.95 27.89 5.35
C VAL A 7 -25.81 27.74 4.36
N ILE A 8 -24.77 26.99 4.78
CA ILE A 8 -23.67 26.56 3.91
C ILE A 8 -23.97 25.11 3.57
N GLN A 9 -24.29 24.87 2.34
CA GLN A 9 -24.61 23.54 1.84
C GLN A 9 -23.55 23.11 0.85
N ASP A 10 -22.86 22.00 1.15
CA ASP A 10 -22.07 21.30 0.14
C ASP A 10 -22.90 20.16 -0.42
N SER A 11 -23.46 20.38 -1.59
CA SER A 11 -24.20 19.38 -2.35
C SER A 11 -23.29 18.52 -3.24
N GLY A 12 -21.99 18.83 -3.32
CA GLY A 12 -21.06 18.24 -4.27
C GLY A 12 -20.58 16.84 -3.92
N LYS A 13 -20.55 16.50 -2.64
CA LYS A 13 -19.97 15.23 -2.19
C LYS A 13 -20.98 14.36 -1.46
N VAL A 14 -21.38 13.28 -2.13
CA VAL A 14 -22.22 12.23 -1.54
C VAL A 14 -21.35 11.04 -1.20
N CYS A 15 -21.29 10.68 0.07
CA CYS A 15 -20.62 9.47 0.53
C CYS A 15 -21.57 8.28 0.46
N LYS A 16 -21.11 7.16 -0.11
CA LYS A 16 -21.88 5.91 -0.15
C LYS A 16 -21.29 4.93 0.88
N GLY A 17 -22.14 4.34 1.68
CA GLY A 17 -21.73 3.36 2.70
C GLY A 17 -22.84 3.12 3.72
N ASN A 18 -22.73 2.04 4.49
CA ASN A 18 -23.77 1.67 5.44
C ASN A 18 -23.49 2.18 6.87
N ASN A 19 -22.30 1.95 7.41
CA ASN A 19 -22.05 2.22 8.84
C ASN A 19 -20.90 3.20 9.10
N GLN A 20 -20.01 3.43 8.14
CA GLN A 20 -18.91 4.36 8.26
C GLN A 20 -18.77 5.17 6.98
N LEU A 21 -18.99 6.48 7.10
CA LEU A 21 -18.93 7.44 6.00
C LEU A 21 -17.70 8.33 6.18
N GLU A 22 -16.94 8.50 5.12
CA GLU A 22 -15.72 9.28 5.11
C GLU A 22 -15.91 10.51 4.24
N PHE A 23 -16.21 11.65 4.86
CA PHE A 23 -16.47 12.90 4.14
C PHE A 23 -15.18 13.57 3.68
N TYR A 24 -14.18 13.68 4.54
CA TYR A 24 -12.90 14.35 4.25
C TYR A 24 -13.09 15.68 3.51
N GLN A 25 -13.83 16.58 4.16
CA GLN A 25 -14.14 17.91 3.63
C GLN A 25 -13.77 19.00 4.63
N SER A 26 -13.17 20.07 4.13
CA SER A 26 -12.87 21.28 4.87
C SER A 26 -13.80 22.40 4.41
N PHE A 27 -14.19 23.25 5.34
CA PHE A 27 -15.05 24.40 5.08
C PHE A 27 -14.45 25.63 5.76
N GLU A 28 -14.45 26.76 5.07
CA GLU A 28 -14.08 28.05 5.61
C GLU A 28 -15.31 28.88 5.85
N LEU A 29 -15.46 29.38 7.09
CA LEU A 29 -16.59 30.18 7.52
C LEU A 29 -16.08 31.48 8.12
N ARG A 30 -16.68 32.61 7.76
CA ARG A 30 -16.45 33.88 8.44
C ARG A 30 -17.50 34.07 9.53
N VAL A 31 -17.03 34.46 10.71
CA VAL A 31 -17.87 34.72 11.87
C VAL A 31 -17.42 36.03 12.53
N GLU A 32 -18.36 36.80 13.02
CA GLU A 32 -18.11 38.00 13.83
C GLU A 32 -18.49 37.68 15.27
N LEU A 33 -17.56 37.89 16.19
CA LEU A 33 -17.77 37.71 17.62
C LEU A 33 -17.54 39.06 18.35
N PRO A 34 -18.42 39.42 19.29
CA PRO A 34 -19.65 38.71 19.72
C PRO A 34 -20.77 38.75 18.71
N GLY A 35 -21.51 37.65 18.58
CA GLY A 35 -22.59 37.56 17.61
C GLY A 35 -23.20 36.16 17.53
N VAL A 36 -23.51 35.72 16.31
CA VAL A 36 -24.06 34.37 16.11
C VAL A 36 -22.96 33.34 16.26
N SER A 37 -22.98 32.58 17.37
CA SER A 37 -21.91 31.64 17.73
C SER A 37 -22.27 30.15 17.55
N GLN A 38 -23.54 29.84 17.33
CA GLN A 38 -23.99 28.45 17.22
C GLN A 38 -23.86 27.93 15.80
N LEU A 39 -22.87 27.04 15.59
CA LEU A 39 -22.67 26.33 14.33
C LEU A 39 -23.35 24.96 14.40
N GLU A 40 -24.40 24.76 13.61
CA GLU A 40 -25.05 23.46 13.44
C GLU A 40 -24.39 22.68 12.29
N VAL A 41 -23.98 21.46 12.56
CA VAL A 41 -23.47 20.50 11.59
C VAL A 41 -24.45 19.34 11.50
N SER A 42 -25.10 19.17 10.36
CA SER A 42 -26.08 18.14 10.09
C SER A 42 -25.57 17.13 9.05
N VAL A 43 -25.89 15.86 9.26
CA VAL A 43 -25.71 14.78 8.29
C VAL A 43 -27.05 14.51 7.64
N VAL A 44 -27.05 14.47 6.31
CA VAL A 44 -28.25 14.41 5.51
C VAL A 44 -28.16 13.21 4.55
N GLU A 45 -29.22 12.44 4.45
CA GLU A 45 -29.38 11.39 3.45
C GLU A 45 -30.00 12.00 2.19
N LYS A 46 -29.35 11.81 1.06
CA LYS A 46 -29.88 12.21 -0.25
C LYS A 46 -30.78 11.14 -0.81
N ASN A 47 -32.04 11.48 -0.98
CA ASN A 47 -33.04 10.61 -1.60
C ASN A 47 -33.17 10.88 -3.09
N PHE A 48 -33.36 9.82 -3.85
CA PHE A 48 -33.51 9.89 -5.32
C PHE A 48 -34.70 10.78 -5.78
N PHE A 49 -35.72 10.90 -4.94
CA PHE A 49 -36.93 11.67 -5.23
C PHE A 49 -36.90 13.14 -4.78
N GLY A 50 -35.69 13.65 -4.40
CA GLY A 50 -35.47 15.09 -4.17
C GLY A 50 -35.79 15.62 -2.77
N PHE A 51 -36.25 14.81 -1.84
CA PHE A 51 -36.48 15.22 -0.46
C PHE A 51 -35.35 14.64 0.42
N ASP A 52 -34.38 15.49 0.74
CA ASP A 52 -33.28 15.12 1.62
C ASP A 52 -33.78 14.92 3.04
N THR A 53 -33.35 13.85 3.70
CA THR A 53 -33.72 13.51 5.08
C THR A 53 -32.56 13.78 6.03
N VAL A 54 -32.77 14.58 7.09
CA VAL A 54 -31.76 14.82 8.11
C VAL A 54 -31.63 13.57 8.99
N ILE A 55 -30.46 12.92 8.95
CA ILE A 55 -30.13 11.79 9.82
C ILE A 55 -29.92 12.27 11.26
N GLY A 56 -29.23 13.39 11.44
CA GLY A 56 -29.01 14.00 12.74
C GLY A 56 -28.07 15.20 12.64
N PHE A 57 -28.01 16.01 13.70
CA PHE A 57 -27.14 17.17 13.79
C PHE A 57 -26.45 17.27 15.14
N THR A 58 -25.42 18.08 15.20
CA THR A 58 -24.74 18.52 16.42
C THR A 58 -24.47 20.02 16.34
N THR A 59 -24.44 20.67 17.49
CA THR A 59 -24.20 22.12 17.57
C THR A 59 -22.86 22.38 18.24
N LEU A 60 -22.06 23.24 17.66
CA LEU A 60 -20.78 23.74 18.15
C LEU A 60 -20.93 25.20 18.56
N ASP A 61 -20.53 25.53 19.78
CA ASP A 61 -20.48 26.91 20.25
C ASP A 61 -19.13 27.51 19.89
N LEU A 62 -19.11 28.49 18.98
CA LEU A 62 -17.89 29.12 18.50
C LEU A 62 -17.29 30.07 19.53
N GLU A 63 -18.11 30.73 20.36
CA GLU A 63 -17.60 31.57 21.43
C GLU A 63 -16.88 30.74 22.50
N ASP A 64 -17.45 29.60 22.89
CA ASP A 64 -16.77 28.65 23.78
C ASP A 64 -15.42 28.20 23.23
N ARG A 65 -15.33 27.96 21.94
CA ARG A 65 -14.08 27.58 21.28
C ARG A 65 -13.07 28.73 21.21
N TRP A 66 -13.51 29.94 20.98
CA TRP A 66 -12.66 31.11 20.88
C TRP A 66 -12.08 31.54 22.22
N PHE A 67 -12.90 31.61 23.26
CA PHE A 67 -12.50 32.09 24.58
C PHE A 67 -11.88 31.02 25.50
N ASN A 68 -12.03 29.74 25.15
CA ASN A 68 -11.43 28.66 25.93
C ASN A 68 -9.93 28.53 25.64
N GLU A 69 -9.10 28.79 26.66
CA GLU A 69 -7.64 28.73 26.52
C GLU A 69 -7.09 27.39 26.07
N LYS A 70 -7.75 26.28 26.42
CA LYS A 70 -7.34 24.93 25.99
C LYS A 70 -7.45 24.77 24.47
N TRP A 71 -8.50 25.35 23.88
CA TRP A 71 -8.71 25.32 22.43
C TRP A 71 -7.81 26.33 21.70
N SER A 72 -7.73 27.58 22.20
CA SER A 72 -6.97 28.65 21.56
C SER A 72 -5.45 28.40 21.59
N LYS A 73 -4.94 27.77 22.65
CA LYS A 73 -3.51 27.47 22.83
C LYS A 73 -3.10 26.07 22.36
N GLY A 74 -4.04 25.25 21.89
CA GLY A 74 -3.77 23.88 21.47
C GLY A 74 -3.36 22.94 22.61
N ASN A 75 -3.63 23.31 23.86
CA ASN A 75 -3.25 22.59 25.07
C ASN A 75 -4.41 21.64 25.48
N ILE A 76 -4.63 20.59 24.69
CA ILE A 76 -5.63 19.56 25.02
C ILE A 76 -4.95 18.50 25.89
N ASP A 77 -5.49 18.28 27.09
CA ASP A 77 -5.01 17.26 28.01
C ASP A 77 -5.11 15.87 27.36
N GLY A 78 -4.02 15.10 27.40
CA GLY A 78 -3.95 13.73 26.85
C GLY A 78 -3.15 13.58 25.56
N ILE A 79 -2.67 14.65 24.94
CA ILE A 79 -1.74 14.57 23.82
C ILE A 79 -0.31 14.53 24.38
N PRO A 80 0.52 13.51 24.06
CA PRO A 80 1.90 13.46 24.50
C PRO A 80 2.65 14.74 24.10
N LYS A 81 3.30 15.41 25.05
CA LYS A 81 4.19 16.54 24.77
C LYS A 81 5.39 15.99 24.02
N GLU A 82 5.42 16.16 22.72
CA GLU A 82 6.58 15.81 21.92
C GLU A 82 7.76 16.73 22.30
N LYS A 83 8.93 16.11 22.53
CA LYS A 83 10.16 16.80 22.96
C LYS A 83 10.77 17.71 21.88
N ASP A 84 10.18 17.77 20.70
CA ASP A 84 10.71 18.49 19.56
C ASP A 84 9.97 19.82 19.39
N GLU A 85 10.62 20.94 19.73
CA GLU A 85 10.06 22.31 19.63
C GLU A 85 9.59 22.65 18.20
N LYS A 86 10.16 22.01 17.17
CA LYS A 86 9.72 22.16 15.77
C LYS A 86 8.39 21.45 15.49
N LEU A 87 8.10 20.36 16.20
CA LEU A 87 6.80 19.67 16.12
C LEU A 87 5.75 20.31 17.02
N ALA A 88 6.15 20.95 18.10
CA ALA A 88 5.24 21.70 18.97
C ALA A 88 4.64 22.95 18.28
N SER A 89 5.30 23.48 17.24
CA SER A 89 4.73 24.55 16.40
C SER A 89 3.66 24.06 15.44
N LEU A 90 3.57 22.76 15.21
CA LEU A 90 2.44 22.10 14.58
C LEU A 90 1.30 22.01 15.60
N LYS A 91 0.50 23.06 15.70
CA LYS A 91 -0.75 23.05 16.48
C LYS A 91 -1.54 21.82 16.05
N ARG A 92 -1.54 20.76 16.88
CA ARG A 92 -2.37 19.58 16.59
C ARG A 92 -3.81 20.02 16.61
N LYS A 93 -4.51 19.76 15.51
CA LYS A 93 -5.92 20.10 15.40
C LYS A 93 -6.72 19.31 16.46
N PRO A 94 -7.58 19.97 17.25
CA PRO A 94 -8.37 19.32 18.29
C PRO A 94 -9.51 18.50 17.65
N VAL A 95 -9.24 17.23 17.39
CA VAL A 95 -10.24 16.32 16.81
C VAL A 95 -11.27 15.93 17.86
N GLU A 96 -12.54 16.16 17.55
CA GLU A 96 -13.69 15.85 18.38
C GLU A 96 -14.56 14.73 17.77
N GLU A 97 -15.07 13.84 18.59
CA GLU A 97 -16.15 12.92 18.24
C GLU A 97 -17.45 13.45 18.83
N ARG A 98 -18.40 13.83 18.01
CA ARG A 98 -19.66 14.45 18.42
C ARG A 98 -20.85 13.57 18.07
N THR A 99 -21.77 13.43 19.04
CA THR A 99 -22.99 12.66 18.85
C THR A 99 -24.01 13.46 18.02
N LEU A 100 -24.57 12.81 17.00
CA LEU A 100 -25.67 13.33 16.22
C LEU A 100 -27.00 13.02 16.90
N ARG A 101 -27.90 13.98 16.94
CA ARG A 101 -29.22 13.89 17.56
C ARG A 101 -30.31 14.44 16.64
N LEU A 102 -31.53 13.94 16.83
CA LEU A 102 -32.74 14.51 16.25
C LEU A 102 -33.71 14.89 17.39
N PRO A 103 -34.43 16.02 17.29
CA PRO A 103 -35.42 16.40 18.29
C PRO A 103 -36.56 15.38 18.43
N SER A 104 -36.90 14.72 17.34
CA SER A 104 -37.96 13.68 17.29
C SER A 104 -37.51 12.32 17.81
N ASN A 105 -36.23 12.11 18.09
CA ASN A 105 -35.71 10.83 18.54
C ASN A 105 -34.74 11.00 19.72
N ARG A 106 -35.06 10.36 20.86
CA ARG A 106 -34.21 10.40 22.08
C ARG A 106 -32.89 9.63 21.91
N MET A 107 -32.83 8.68 20.98
CA MET A 107 -31.64 7.85 20.77
C MET A 107 -30.63 8.59 19.89
N PRO A 108 -29.30 8.42 20.14
CA PRO A 108 -28.27 8.92 19.28
C PRO A 108 -28.40 8.34 17.86
N GLN A 109 -28.27 9.19 16.85
CA GLN A 109 -28.40 8.80 15.44
C GLN A 109 -27.06 8.41 14.81
N GLY A 110 -25.96 8.59 15.55
CA GLY A 110 -24.61 8.31 15.09
C GLY A 110 -23.63 9.29 15.70
N LYS A 111 -22.39 9.27 15.18
CA LYS A 111 -21.32 10.15 15.60
C LYS A 111 -20.61 10.74 14.40
N ILE A 112 -20.17 11.98 14.49
CA ILE A 112 -19.32 12.64 13.50
C ILE A 112 -17.99 13.01 14.14
N THR A 113 -16.90 12.70 13.45
CA THR A 113 -15.55 13.12 13.83
C THR A 113 -15.17 14.35 13.03
N CYS A 114 -14.84 15.43 13.70
CA CYS A 114 -14.48 16.70 13.09
C CYS A 114 -13.47 17.46 13.96
N TRP A 115 -12.91 18.53 13.45
CA TRP A 115 -12.24 19.56 14.24
C TRP A 115 -12.65 20.93 13.77
N LEU A 116 -12.55 21.89 14.66
CA LEU A 116 -12.79 23.30 14.39
C LEU A 116 -11.50 24.07 14.70
N ASP A 117 -11.05 24.85 13.72
CA ASP A 117 -9.96 25.79 13.86
C ASP A 117 -10.52 27.19 13.81
N MET A 118 -10.17 28.01 14.78
CA MET A 118 -10.57 29.42 14.80
C MET A 118 -9.33 30.31 14.82
N MET A 119 -9.33 31.30 13.96
CA MET A 119 -8.23 32.23 13.79
C MET A 119 -8.75 33.59 13.35
N THR A 120 -7.96 34.63 13.58
CA THR A 120 -8.29 35.94 13.05
C THR A 120 -8.17 35.98 11.52
N GLU A 121 -8.82 36.93 10.87
CA GLU A 121 -8.75 37.10 9.41
C GLU A 121 -7.31 37.30 8.91
N LYS A 122 -6.46 37.96 9.73
CA LYS A 122 -5.04 38.16 9.43
C LYS A 122 -4.22 36.86 9.51
N GLU A 123 -4.60 35.95 10.39
CA GLU A 123 -3.97 34.63 10.51
C GLU A 123 -4.46 33.73 9.39
N ALA A 124 -5.76 33.72 9.09
CA ALA A 124 -6.35 32.94 8.00
C ALA A 124 -5.74 33.28 6.62
N ALA A 125 -5.42 34.58 6.40
CA ALA A 125 -4.74 35.01 5.18
C ALA A 125 -3.33 34.44 5.01
N LYS A 126 -2.67 34.01 6.10
CA LYS A 126 -1.32 33.45 6.12
C LYS A 126 -1.32 31.91 6.13
N GLU A 127 -2.38 31.31 6.63
CA GLU A 127 -2.54 29.85 6.75
C GLU A 127 -3.66 29.39 5.82
N PRO A 128 -3.34 28.88 4.63
CA PRO A 128 -4.36 28.39 3.71
C PRO A 128 -5.09 27.19 4.31
N MET A 129 -6.36 27.03 3.94
CA MET A 129 -7.20 25.92 4.37
C MET A 129 -6.52 24.58 4.05
N PHE A 130 -6.45 23.71 5.04
CA PHE A 130 -5.86 22.37 4.87
C PHE A 130 -6.79 21.45 4.10
N ASP A 131 -6.35 20.97 2.94
CA ASP A 131 -7.12 20.01 2.14
C ASP A 131 -6.96 18.59 2.72
N ILE A 132 -8.03 18.10 3.35
CA ILE A 132 -8.13 16.76 3.93
C ILE A 132 -8.78 15.73 2.99
N SER A 133 -9.13 16.12 1.76
CA SER A 133 -9.77 15.18 0.84
C SER A 133 -8.88 13.95 0.61
N LEU A 134 -9.47 12.79 0.36
CA LEU A 134 -8.71 11.59 0.05
C LEU A 134 -7.95 11.75 -1.26
N VAL A 135 -6.70 11.32 -1.28
CA VAL A 135 -5.97 11.16 -2.53
C VAL A 135 -6.66 10.05 -3.32
N PRO A 136 -7.05 10.30 -4.59
CA PRO A 136 -7.72 9.28 -5.40
C PRO A 136 -6.81 8.05 -5.58
N PRO A 137 -7.41 6.85 -5.74
CA PRO A 137 -6.64 5.65 -6.03
C PRO A 137 -5.75 5.83 -7.26
N ALA A 138 -4.53 5.34 -7.18
CA ALA A 138 -3.53 5.48 -8.22
C ALA A 138 -3.01 4.12 -8.71
N PRO A 139 -2.62 4.00 -10.00
CA PRO A 139 -2.09 2.76 -10.54
C PRO A 139 -0.64 2.53 -10.11
N PHE A 140 -0.34 1.27 -9.76
CA PHE A 140 0.97 0.78 -9.36
C PHE A 140 1.29 -0.53 -10.07
N GLU A 141 2.59 -0.78 -10.26
CA GLU A 141 3.12 -2.06 -10.74
C GLU A 141 3.98 -2.70 -9.65
N MET A 142 3.75 -3.98 -9.38
CA MET A 142 4.64 -4.82 -8.60
C MET A 142 5.35 -5.80 -9.53
N ARG A 143 6.67 -5.86 -9.45
CA ARG A 143 7.53 -6.82 -10.14
C ARG A 143 8.01 -7.83 -9.14
N LEU A 144 7.61 -9.08 -9.33
CA LEU A 144 8.08 -10.22 -8.54
C LEU A 144 9.04 -11.02 -9.41
N VAL A 145 10.22 -11.34 -8.88
CA VAL A 145 11.15 -12.29 -9.50
C VAL A 145 11.24 -13.51 -8.64
N LEU A 146 10.93 -14.67 -9.20
CA LEU A 146 11.16 -15.97 -8.61
C LEU A 146 12.45 -16.53 -9.19
N TRP A 147 13.46 -16.70 -8.32
CA TRP A 147 14.80 -17.08 -8.75
C TRP A 147 14.96 -18.59 -8.77
N LYS A 148 14.85 -19.21 -7.61
CA LYS A 148 15.18 -20.62 -7.39
C LYS A 148 14.24 -21.25 -6.39
N ALA A 149 14.06 -22.54 -6.53
CA ALA A 149 13.44 -23.41 -5.55
C ALA A 149 14.45 -24.42 -5.05
N ARG A 150 14.32 -24.86 -3.80
CA ARG A 150 15.16 -25.91 -3.20
C ARG A 150 14.41 -26.69 -2.12
N ASN A 151 14.94 -27.88 -1.83
CA ASN A 151 14.41 -28.77 -0.79
C ASN A 151 12.92 -29.08 -0.97
N MET A 152 12.44 -29.12 -2.22
CA MET A 152 11.06 -29.52 -2.54
C MET A 152 10.92 -31.01 -2.30
N PRO A 153 9.93 -31.45 -1.50
CA PRO A 153 9.67 -32.89 -1.34
C PRO A 153 9.18 -33.48 -2.66
N SER A 154 9.57 -34.74 -2.91
CA SER A 154 9.01 -35.48 -4.05
C SER A 154 7.56 -35.83 -3.79
N MET A 155 6.73 -35.66 -4.81
CA MET A 155 5.32 -36.05 -4.80
C MET A 155 5.12 -37.43 -5.39
N GLU A 156 6.01 -37.85 -6.28
CA GLU A 156 5.93 -39.16 -6.94
C GLU A 156 6.62 -40.28 -6.14
N THR A 157 5.93 -41.41 -5.99
CA THR A 157 6.45 -42.62 -5.34
C THR A 157 7.21 -43.51 -6.32
N ILE A 158 7.04 -43.38 -7.62
CA ILE A 158 7.51 -44.30 -8.65
C ILE A 158 8.68 -43.74 -9.47
N ALA A 159 8.75 -42.43 -9.71
CA ALA A 159 9.75 -41.79 -10.58
C ALA A 159 10.92 -41.18 -9.79
N ALA A 160 11.66 -41.96 -9.03
CA ALA A 160 12.96 -41.60 -8.46
C ALA A 160 13.08 -40.17 -7.86
N GLY A 161 12.00 -39.63 -7.29
CA GLY A 161 12.03 -38.36 -6.58
C GLY A 161 12.13 -37.11 -7.46
N MET A 162 11.62 -37.14 -8.67
CA MET A 162 11.60 -35.98 -9.56
C MET A 162 10.18 -35.41 -9.64
N ASN A 163 10.05 -34.10 -9.55
CA ASN A 163 8.79 -33.37 -9.74
C ASN A 163 8.83 -32.61 -11.06
N ASP A 164 7.69 -32.47 -11.71
CA ASP A 164 7.49 -31.54 -12.83
C ASP A 164 7.09 -30.17 -12.26
N LEU A 165 8.10 -29.46 -11.76
CA LEU A 165 7.96 -28.35 -10.83
C LEU A 165 7.59 -27.03 -11.51
N TYR A 166 6.54 -26.36 -11.02
CA TYR A 166 6.24 -24.98 -11.36
C TYR A 166 5.80 -24.18 -10.13
N LEU A 167 5.88 -22.86 -10.21
CA LEU A 167 5.53 -21.96 -9.13
C LEU A 167 4.37 -21.07 -9.54
N VAL A 168 3.45 -20.86 -8.62
CA VAL A 168 2.33 -19.94 -8.77
C VAL A 168 2.45 -18.82 -7.75
N ALA A 169 2.24 -17.58 -8.20
CA ALA A 169 2.20 -16.41 -7.32
C ALA A 169 0.85 -15.69 -7.46
N SER A 170 0.16 -15.51 -6.34
CA SER A 170 -1.14 -14.81 -6.31
C SER A 170 -1.04 -13.57 -5.45
N LEU A 171 -1.42 -12.42 -6.01
CA LEU A 171 -1.55 -11.16 -5.29
C LEU A 171 -3.02 -10.93 -4.94
N ILE A 172 -3.35 -11.01 -3.67
CA ILE A 172 -4.73 -10.97 -3.16
C ILE A 172 -4.95 -9.87 -2.14
N SER A 173 -6.16 -9.33 -2.07
CA SER A 173 -6.54 -8.35 -1.04
C SER A 173 -8.00 -8.48 -0.61
N GLN A 174 -8.37 -7.85 0.51
CA GLN A 174 -9.75 -7.87 1.02
C GLN A 174 -10.75 -7.04 0.18
N ASN A 175 -10.28 -6.13 -0.66
CA ASN A 175 -11.12 -5.30 -1.52
C ASN A 175 -11.16 -5.79 -2.99
N GLY A 176 -11.00 -7.09 -3.18
CA GLY A 176 -11.27 -7.75 -4.46
C GLY A 176 -10.10 -7.80 -5.44
N LEU A 177 -8.86 -7.49 -5.00
CA LEU A 177 -7.68 -7.77 -5.81
C LEU A 177 -7.40 -9.27 -5.73
N ASP A 178 -7.37 -9.92 -6.88
CA ASP A 178 -7.02 -11.33 -7.04
C ASP A 178 -6.40 -11.52 -8.42
N ILE A 179 -5.06 -11.56 -8.45
CA ILE A 179 -4.29 -11.73 -9.69
C ILE A 179 -3.32 -12.88 -9.47
N GLU A 180 -3.43 -13.90 -10.30
CA GLU A 180 -2.58 -15.07 -10.26
C GLU A 180 -1.72 -15.17 -11.51
N LYS A 181 -0.48 -15.63 -11.33
CA LYS A 181 0.49 -15.88 -12.40
C LYS A 181 1.32 -17.10 -12.05
N GLU A 182 1.75 -17.81 -13.10
CA GLU A 182 2.56 -19.02 -12.97
C GLU A 182 3.87 -18.93 -13.75
N THR A 183 4.83 -19.74 -13.36
CA THR A 183 6.08 -19.92 -14.11
C THR A 183 5.87 -20.94 -15.23
N ASP A 184 6.88 -21.14 -16.04
CA ASP A 184 6.99 -22.34 -16.86
C ASP A 184 7.25 -23.58 -15.99
N ILE A 185 7.03 -24.77 -16.57
CA ILE A 185 7.23 -26.05 -15.91
C ILE A 185 8.68 -26.49 -16.09
N HIS A 186 9.30 -26.89 -14.99
CA HIS A 186 10.60 -27.52 -14.95
C HIS A 186 10.44 -29.03 -14.87
N TRP A 187 10.45 -29.65 -16.03
CA TRP A 187 10.28 -31.09 -16.15
C TRP A 187 11.38 -31.86 -15.44
N ARG A 188 11.01 -32.86 -14.66
CA ARG A 188 11.92 -33.77 -13.95
C ARG A 188 12.96 -33.04 -13.11
N ALA A 189 12.52 -32.08 -12.31
CA ALA A 189 13.37 -31.29 -11.41
C ALA A 189 14.09 -32.23 -10.42
N LYS A 190 15.40 -32.42 -10.61
CA LYS A 190 16.21 -33.32 -9.79
C LYS A 190 16.44 -32.73 -8.40
N ASN A 191 16.46 -33.59 -7.38
CA ASN A 191 16.77 -33.21 -5.99
C ASN A 191 15.86 -32.12 -5.41
N GLY A 192 14.65 -31.96 -5.90
CA GLY A 192 13.71 -30.92 -5.46
C GLY A 192 14.24 -29.50 -5.64
N THR A 193 15.01 -29.24 -6.71
CA THR A 193 15.56 -27.93 -7.04
C THR A 193 15.07 -27.45 -8.39
N GLY A 194 14.92 -26.12 -8.55
CA GLY A 194 14.59 -25.48 -9.81
C GLY A 194 15.17 -24.09 -9.91
N SER A 195 15.69 -23.70 -11.07
CA SER A 195 16.21 -22.36 -11.34
C SER A 195 15.30 -21.64 -12.35
N PHE A 196 14.30 -20.92 -11.84
CA PHE A 196 13.25 -20.33 -12.68
C PHE A 196 13.70 -19.06 -13.37
N ASN A 197 14.32 -18.13 -12.63
CA ASN A 197 14.68 -16.80 -13.13
C ASN A 197 13.51 -16.15 -13.87
N TRP A 198 12.37 -16.07 -13.21
CA TRP A 198 11.08 -15.72 -13.81
C TRP A 198 10.53 -14.45 -13.22
N ARG A 199 10.13 -13.48 -14.07
CA ARG A 199 9.51 -12.22 -13.65
C ARG A 199 8.01 -12.26 -13.85
N MET A 200 7.28 -11.80 -12.84
CA MET A 200 5.83 -11.61 -12.89
C MET A 200 5.50 -10.16 -12.61
N LYS A 201 4.72 -9.53 -13.49
CA LYS A 201 4.25 -8.16 -13.35
C LYS A 201 2.81 -8.15 -12.89
N PHE A 202 2.52 -7.45 -11.80
CA PHE A 202 1.17 -7.29 -11.26
C PHE A 202 0.79 -5.81 -11.33
N ASN A 203 -0.25 -5.48 -12.09
CA ASN A 203 -0.79 -4.13 -12.22
C ASN A 203 -2.06 -4.02 -11.37
N PHE A 204 -2.13 -3.03 -10.50
CA PHE A 204 -3.25 -2.82 -9.59
C PHE A 204 -3.29 -1.35 -9.14
N THR A 205 -4.32 -1.00 -8.37
CA THR A 205 -4.46 0.34 -7.80
C THR A 205 -4.19 0.33 -6.29
N LEU A 206 -3.55 1.38 -5.75
CA LEU A 206 -3.49 1.63 -4.31
C LEU A 206 -4.54 2.68 -3.93
N PRO A 207 -5.07 2.66 -2.70
CA PRO A 207 -4.74 1.77 -1.58
C PRO A 207 -5.44 0.40 -1.63
N GLN A 208 -4.79 -0.64 -1.06
CA GLN A 208 -5.34 -1.99 -0.92
C GLN A 208 -5.49 -2.37 0.56
N LYS A 209 -6.58 -3.10 0.90
CA LYS A 209 -6.84 -3.58 2.27
C LYS A 209 -6.24 -4.96 2.48
N ARG A 210 -5.32 -5.09 3.45
CA ARG A 210 -4.65 -6.35 3.82
C ARG A 210 -4.10 -7.13 2.62
N PRO A 211 -3.25 -6.50 1.77
CA PRO A 211 -2.67 -7.18 0.63
C PRO A 211 -1.73 -8.29 1.10
N ARG A 212 -1.75 -9.42 0.38
CA ARG A 212 -0.90 -10.60 0.62
C ARG A 212 -0.36 -11.11 -0.70
N LEU A 213 0.87 -11.59 -0.67
CA LEU A 213 1.44 -12.41 -1.74
C LEU A 213 1.42 -13.86 -1.28
N ARG A 214 0.78 -14.73 -2.04
CA ARG A 214 0.84 -16.18 -1.89
C ARG A 214 1.80 -16.71 -2.94
N ILE A 215 2.76 -17.53 -2.53
CA ILE A 215 3.65 -18.28 -3.41
C ILE A 215 3.42 -19.75 -3.12
N SER A 216 3.10 -20.53 -4.13
CA SER A 216 2.88 -21.96 -4.05
C SER A 216 3.71 -22.71 -5.09
N ALA A 217 4.16 -23.90 -4.73
CA ALA A 217 4.86 -24.83 -5.60
C ALA A 217 3.97 -26.02 -5.90
N TRP A 218 4.00 -26.45 -7.15
CA TRP A 218 3.13 -27.49 -7.69
C TRP A 218 3.93 -28.48 -8.49
N ASP A 219 3.49 -29.72 -8.49
CA ASP A 219 3.90 -30.78 -9.39
C ASP A 219 2.88 -30.92 -10.49
N GLN A 220 3.33 -30.86 -11.74
CA GLN A 220 2.47 -30.98 -12.91
C GLN A 220 2.26 -32.43 -13.26
N ASP A 221 1.04 -32.93 -13.13
CA ASP A 221 0.68 -34.26 -13.54
C ASP A 221 0.24 -34.32 -15.02
N ILE A 222 0.66 -35.36 -15.74
CA ILE A 222 0.22 -35.60 -17.13
C ILE A 222 -1.21 -36.11 -17.13
N PHE A 223 -1.59 -36.87 -16.11
CA PHE A 223 -2.92 -37.43 -15.94
C PHE A 223 -3.44 -37.15 -14.55
N GLY A 224 -4.50 -36.35 -14.44
CA GLY A 224 -5.12 -36.03 -13.17
C GLY A 224 -5.10 -34.56 -12.81
N SER A 225 -5.16 -34.26 -11.52
CA SER A 225 -5.02 -32.91 -10.98
C SER A 225 -3.61 -32.73 -10.45
N ASN A 226 -3.03 -31.58 -10.73
CA ASN A 226 -1.69 -31.23 -10.22
C ASN A 226 -1.62 -31.30 -8.70
N ASP A 227 -0.50 -31.79 -8.19
CA ASP A 227 -0.28 -31.96 -6.75
C ASP A 227 0.38 -30.71 -6.14
N ALA A 228 -0.20 -30.22 -5.04
CA ALA A 228 0.36 -29.09 -4.29
C ALA A 228 1.54 -29.57 -3.41
N ILE A 229 2.73 -29.05 -3.71
CA ILE A 229 3.94 -29.34 -2.93
C ILE A 229 3.94 -28.52 -1.63
N GLY A 230 3.55 -27.25 -1.70
CA GLY A 230 3.43 -26.38 -0.55
C GLY A 230 3.17 -24.94 -0.90
N GLU A 231 2.75 -24.16 0.08
CA GLU A 231 2.46 -22.74 -0.09
C GLU A 231 2.99 -21.88 1.06
N SER A 232 3.14 -20.60 0.81
CA SER A 232 3.39 -19.58 1.82
C SER A 232 2.62 -18.31 1.52
N GLN A 233 2.13 -17.65 2.56
CA GLN A 233 1.45 -16.36 2.44
C GLN A 233 2.20 -15.28 3.21
N MET A 234 2.54 -14.20 2.53
CA MET A 234 3.30 -13.09 3.07
C MET A 234 2.45 -11.81 3.07
N PRO A 235 2.33 -11.09 4.22
CA PRO A 235 1.61 -9.83 4.28
C PRO A 235 2.42 -8.70 3.61
N LEU A 236 1.85 -8.03 2.62
CA LEU A 236 2.45 -6.88 1.94
C LEU A 236 1.99 -5.53 2.51
N THR A 237 1.22 -5.52 3.60
CA THR A 237 0.61 -4.32 4.18
C THR A 237 1.63 -3.21 4.46
N LYS A 238 2.81 -3.56 4.99
CA LYS A 238 3.86 -2.58 5.30
C LYS A 238 4.40 -1.91 4.03
N ILE A 239 4.73 -2.71 3.03
CA ILE A 239 5.29 -2.26 1.74
C ILE A 239 4.28 -1.37 1.00
N PHE A 240 3.02 -1.81 0.94
CA PHE A 240 1.94 -1.07 0.28
C PHE A 240 1.63 0.26 0.99
N LYS A 241 1.62 0.28 2.34
CA LYS A 241 1.45 1.52 3.11
C LYS A 241 2.61 2.49 2.88
N GLN A 242 3.84 2.01 2.77
CA GLN A 242 5.01 2.86 2.48
C GLN A 242 4.91 3.46 1.07
N ALA A 243 4.56 2.67 0.06
CA ALA A 243 4.37 3.14 -1.31
C ALA A 243 3.26 4.19 -1.39
N TRP A 244 2.12 3.90 -0.77
CA TRP A 244 1.00 4.83 -0.73
C TRP A 244 1.32 6.13 0.00
N LYS A 245 2.00 6.06 1.13
CA LYS A 245 2.45 7.25 1.88
C LYS A 245 3.41 8.10 1.05
N ALA A 246 4.36 7.48 0.35
CA ALA A 246 5.30 8.19 -0.52
C ALA A 246 4.57 8.88 -1.68
N TYR A 247 3.60 8.20 -2.30
CA TYR A 247 2.76 8.76 -3.35
C TYR A 247 1.92 9.94 -2.86
N CYS A 248 1.24 9.80 -1.72
CA CYS A 248 0.44 10.87 -1.13
C CYS A 248 1.31 12.10 -0.81
N ALA A 249 2.52 11.92 -0.29
CA ALA A 249 3.44 13.02 0.00
C ALA A 249 3.94 13.72 -1.29
N LYS A 250 4.01 13.01 -2.41
CA LYS A 250 4.36 13.57 -3.71
C LYS A 250 3.20 14.39 -4.30
N VAL A 251 1.98 13.85 -4.23
CA VAL A 251 0.76 14.50 -4.78
C VAL A 251 0.32 15.69 -3.91
N ARG A 252 0.47 15.56 -2.59
CA ARG A 252 0.17 16.58 -1.59
C ARG A 252 1.34 16.74 -0.64
N PRO A 253 2.33 17.54 -1.02
CA PRO A 253 3.41 17.88 -0.10
C PRO A 253 2.81 18.60 1.11
N ASP A 254 3.20 18.18 2.31
CA ASP A 254 2.84 18.88 3.54
C ASP A 254 3.31 20.33 3.43
N PRO A 255 2.43 21.33 3.47
CA PRO A 255 2.80 22.74 3.33
C PRO A 255 3.80 23.18 4.40
N LEU A 256 3.77 22.56 5.59
CA LEU A 256 4.71 22.84 6.67
C LEU A 256 6.10 22.25 6.41
N ALA A 257 6.16 21.03 5.83
CA ALA A 257 7.42 20.44 5.38
C ALA A 257 8.02 21.22 4.20
N ALA A 258 7.17 21.71 3.29
CA ALA A 258 7.59 22.57 2.18
C ALA A 258 8.12 23.92 2.65
N ALA A 259 7.45 24.57 3.62
CA ALA A 259 7.91 25.82 4.21
C ALA A 259 9.21 25.67 5.02
N ALA A 260 9.39 24.56 5.74
CA ALA A 260 10.63 24.23 6.44
C ALA A 260 11.80 24.00 5.47
N ALA A 261 11.54 23.31 4.35
CA ALA A 261 12.53 23.08 3.30
C ALA A 261 12.94 24.39 2.58
N ALA A 262 12.01 25.32 2.40
CA ALA A 262 12.28 26.63 1.79
C ALA A 262 13.16 27.53 2.69
N LYS A 263 13.02 27.44 4.01
CA LYS A 263 13.82 28.20 5.00
C LYS A 263 15.25 27.66 5.18
N SER A 264 15.54 26.44 4.74
CA SER A 264 16.88 25.82 4.88
C SER A 264 17.81 26.09 3.69
N LYS A 265 17.44 26.94 2.73
CA LYS A 265 18.23 27.24 1.53
C LYS A 265 19.38 28.21 1.72
N ASP A 266 19.60 28.75 2.93
CA ASP A 266 20.79 29.53 3.25
C ASP A 266 21.84 28.65 3.95
N GLY A 267 22.75 28.11 3.16
CA GLY A 267 23.99 27.49 3.63
C GLY A 267 24.08 25.97 3.50
N LYS A 268 24.68 25.50 2.42
CA LYS A 268 25.04 24.11 2.08
C LYS A 268 23.85 23.17 1.82
N SER A 269 23.55 23.04 0.56
CA SER A 269 22.60 22.08 0.03
C SER A 269 23.03 20.63 0.35
N LYS A 270 22.55 20.08 1.44
CA LYS A 270 22.18 18.68 1.43
C LYS A 270 20.91 18.63 0.60
N GLY A 271 20.99 17.95 -0.55
CA GLY A 271 19.82 17.74 -1.42
C GLY A 271 18.59 17.26 -0.63
N PRO A 272 17.39 17.35 -1.20
CA PRO A 272 16.17 16.95 -0.50
C PRO A 272 16.40 15.58 0.12
N PRO A 273 15.90 15.34 1.36
CA PRO A 273 16.09 14.06 1.99
C PRO A 273 15.67 12.98 1.00
N SER A 274 16.52 12.00 0.77
CA SER A 274 16.38 10.92 -0.22
C SER A 274 15.20 9.97 0.10
N SER A 275 14.14 10.47 0.71
CA SER A 275 12.94 9.74 1.13
C SER A 275 11.91 9.52 0.03
N SER A 276 12.13 10.04 -1.17
CA SER A 276 11.31 9.66 -2.33
C SER A 276 11.98 8.52 -3.10
N ARG A 277 12.21 7.37 -2.45
CA ARG A 277 12.42 6.15 -3.22
C ARG A 277 11.12 5.90 -3.97
N SER A 278 11.09 6.25 -5.24
CA SER A 278 9.99 5.97 -6.15
C SER A 278 9.78 4.45 -6.37
N ILE A 279 10.72 3.65 -5.87
CA ILE A 279 10.71 2.18 -5.93
C ILE A 279 10.94 1.64 -4.52
N ILE A 280 10.04 0.77 -4.05
CA ILE A 280 10.19 0.04 -2.78
C ILE A 280 10.56 -1.40 -3.12
N GLU A 281 11.73 -1.83 -2.66
CA GLU A 281 12.30 -3.15 -2.94
C GLU A 281 12.22 -4.04 -1.70
N TYR A 282 12.05 -5.35 -1.93
CA TYR A 282 12.13 -6.38 -0.90
C TYR A 282 12.96 -7.58 -1.42
N PRO A 283 13.97 -8.08 -0.71
CA PRO A 283 14.43 -7.55 0.57
C PRO A 283 14.96 -6.11 0.46
N PRO A 284 14.82 -5.29 1.53
CA PRO A 284 15.30 -3.91 1.49
C PRO A 284 16.83 -3.90 1.33
N LYS A 285 17.34 -2.97 0.52
CA LYS A 285 18.79 -2.76 0.42
C LYS A 285 19.35 -2.37 1.79
N PRO A 286 20.54 -2.87 2.18
CA PRO A 286 21.20 -2.45 3.41
C PRO A 286 21.44 -0.94 3.39
N GLU A 287 21.18 -0.26 4.52
CA GLU A 287 21.48 1.17 4.63
C GLU A 287 22.98 1.38 4.53
N LYS A 288 23.40 2.44 3.81
CA LYS A 288 24.80 2.82 3.68
C LYS A 288 25.39 3.14 5.05
N GLY A 289 26.08 2.19 5.63
CA GLY A 289 26.71 2.30 6.96
C GLY A 289 27.40 1.03 7.41
N ASP A 290 27.07 -0.10 6.82
CA ASP A 290 27.74 -1.36 7.10
C ASP A 290 29.01 -1.47 6.25
N ALA A 291 30.17 -1.40 6.90
CA ALA A 291 31.50 -1.27 6.28
C ALA A 291 31.98 -2.53 5.53
N THR A 292 31.12 -3.49 5.27
CA THR A 292 31.42 -4.74 4.56
C THR A 292 30.90 -4.82 3.13
N ALA A 293 30.21 -3.77 2.64
CA ALA A 293 29.72 -3.74 1.26
C ALA A 293 30.85 -3.35 0.31
N VAL A 294 31.35 -4.31 -0.43
CA VAL A 294 32.29 -4.11 -1.55
C VAL A 294 31.64 -3.20 -2.59
N LYS A 295 32.36 -2.11 -2.95
CA LYS A 295 31.92 -1.16 -3.97
C LYS A 295 31.73 -1.86 -5.31
N GLY A 296 30.49 -1.91 -5.82
CA GLY A 296 30.25 -2.05 -7.25
C GLY A 296 29.34 -3.18 -7.72
N GLU A 297 28.89 -4.08 -6.86
CA GLU A 297 27.91 -5.10 -7.25
C GLU A 297 26.65 -4.97 -6.38
N LEU A 298 25.50 -5.05 -7.06
CA LEU A 298 24.21 -5.17 -6.39
C LEU A 298 24.24 -6.46 -5.55
N ASN A 299 24.48 -6.33 -4.27
CA ASN A 299 24.22 -7.42 -3.31
C ASN A 299 22.71 -7.55 -3.11
N ASP A 300 22.01 -7.90 -4.18
CA ASP A 300 20.60 -8.21 -4.16
C ASP A 300 20.47 -9.73 -3.93
N GLU A 301 20.93 -10.21 -2.77
CA GLU A 301 20.61 -11.58 -2.38
C GLU A 301 19.07 -11.69 -2.24
N PRO A 302 18.46 -12.65 -2.96
CA PRO A 302 17.02 -12.86 -2.85
C PRO A 302 16.63 -13.31 -1.44
N ALA A 303 15.46 -12.90 -1.00
CA ALA A 303 14.86 -13.44 0.22
C ALA A 303 14.39 -14.87 -0.03
N TRP A 304 14.57 -15.76 0.97
CA TRP A 304 14.04 -17.11 0.93
C TRP A 304 12.74 -17.17 1.73
N VAL A 305 11.70 -17.74 1.15
CA VAL A 305 10.45 -18.05 1.81
C VAL A 305 10.28 -19.55 1.92
N LYS A 306 9.92 -20.02 3.14
CA LYS A 306 9.61 -21.42 3.40
C LYS A 306 8.17 -21.70 3.03
N LEU A 307 7.96 -22.74 2.24
CA LEU A 307 6.65 -23.26 1.92
C LEU A 307 6.25 -24.34 2.95
N GLN A 308 4.95 -24.43 3.20
CA GLN A 308 4.37 -25.45 4.07
C GLN A 308 3.37 -26.28 3.28
N ARG A 309 3.47 -27.60 3.38
CA ARG A 309 2.52 -28.52 2.76
C ARG A 309 1.30 -28.75 3.66
N LYS A 310 1.58 -29.11 4.91
CA LYS A 310 0.62 -29.25 6.01
C LYS A 310 1.23 -28.61 7.25
N PRO A 311 0.46 -28.31 8.31
CA PRO A 311 1.02 -27.82 9.55
C PRO A 311 2.17 -28.69 10.04
N GLY A 312 3.39 -28.14 10.05
CA GLY A 312 4.62 -28.80 10.47
C GLY A 312 5.39 -29.58 9.39
N GLU A 313 4.85 -29.74 8.18
CA GLU A 313 5.54 -30.37 7.06
C GLU A 313 6.17 -29.31 6.13
N SER A 314 7.45 -29.49 5.79
CA SER A 314 8.14 -28.63 4.84
C SER A 314 7.63 -28.86 3.40
N GLY A 315 7.29 -27.79 2.70
CA GLY A 315 7.03 -27.77 1.27
C GLY A 315 8.20 -27.19 0.45
N GLY A 316 9.41 -27.13 1.03
CA GLY A 316 10.60 -26.54 0.41
C GLY A 316 10.73 -25.05 0.63
N GLU A 317 11.60 -24.42 -0.16
CA GLU A 317 11.90 -22.99 -0.06
C GLU A 317 12.02 -22.36 -1.46
N VAL A 318 11.57 -21.12 -1.59
CA VAL A 318 11.65 -20.34 -2.85
C VAL A 318 12.40 -19.04 -2.60
N ALA A 319 13.37 -18.75 -3.46
CA ALA A 319 14.09 -17.49 -3.49
C ALA A 319 13.34 -16.46 -4.35
N PHE A 320 13.06 -15.29 -3.81
CA PHE A 320 12.32 -14.26 -4.51
C PHE A 320 12.81 -12.85 -4.19
N GLN A 321 12.50 -11.92 -5.10
CA GLN A 321 12.64 -10.48 -4.90
C GLN A 321 11.39 -9.78 -5.43
N LEU A 322 11.00 -8.68 -4.82
CA LEU A 322 9.92 -7.84 -5.34
C LEU A 322 10.29 -6.36 -5.33
N ALA A 323 9.77 -5.64 -6.30
CA ALA A 323 9.83 -4.19 -6.39
C ALA A 323 8.42 -3.63 -6.62
N LEU A 324 8.03 -2.62 -5.86
CA LEU A 324 6.75 -1.93 -5.96
C LEU A 324 6.99 -0.47 -6.35
N MET A 325 6.31 0.00 -7.39
CA MET A 325 6.47 1.34 -7.92
C MET A 325 5.17 1.90 -8.51
N GLU A 326 5.09 3.23 -8.62
CA GLU A 326 4.04 3.91 -9.40
C GLU A 326 4.08 3.45 -10.87
N GLN A 327 2.92 3.39 -11.53
CA GLN A 327 2.84 3.05 -12.96
C GLN A 327 3.70 3.97 -13.83
N SER A 328 3.73 5.27 -13.55
CA SER A 328 4.55 6.25 -14.27
C SER A 328 6.05 5.95 -14.20
N VAL A 329 6.51 5.41 -13.06
CA VAL A 329 7.90 4.97 -12.89
C VAL A 329 8.15 3.66 -13.63
N ALA A 330 7.19 2.73 -13.58
CA ALA A 330 7.26 1.46 -14.29
C ALA A 330 7.34 1.69 -15.81
N ASP A 331 6.54 2.63 -16.34
CA ASP A 331 6.52 2.99 -17.76
C ASP A 331 7.83 3.64 -18.21
N SER A 332 8.50 4.42 -17.35
CA SER A 332 9.80 4.99 -17.62
C SER A 332 10.96 3.97 -17.62
N ARG A 333 10.73 2.81 -16.97
CA ARG A 333 11.69 1.72 -16.84
C ARG A 333 11.05 0.39 -17.25
N PRO A 334 10.65 0.23 -18.52
CA PRO A 334 9.93 -0.96 -18.96
C PRO A 334 10.79 -2.20 -18.84
N VAL A 335 10.17 -3.30 -18.41
CA VAL A 335 10.72 -4.65 -18.36
C VAL A 335 9.73 -5.62 -18.98
N GLY A 336 10.25 -6.71 -19.56
CA GLY A 336 9.39 -7.78 -20.05
C GLY A 336 8.75 -8.57 -18.90
N ASP A 337 7.57 -9.09 -19.12
CA ASP A 337 6.97 -10.12 -18.27
C ASP A 337 7.65 -11.45 -18.56
N GLU A 338 7.68 -12.34 -17.61
CA GLU A 338 8.39 -13.62 -17.73
C GLU A 338 9.89 -13.41 -17.97
N ARG A 339 10.40 -13.84 -19.10
CA ARG A 339 11.76 -13.63 -19.58
C ARG A 339 11.83 -12.83 -20.89
N LYS A 340 10.72 -12.20 -21.26
CA LYS A 340 10.63 -11.35 -22.47
C LYS A 340 11.48 -10.11 -22.34
N GLU A 341 11.88 -9.56 -23.46
CA GLU A 341 12.60 -8.29 -23.51
C GLU A 341 11.68 -7.09 -23.18
N PRO A 342 12.19 -6.04 -22.54
CA PRO A 342 13.57 -5.83 -22.08
C PRO A 342 13.90 -6.64 -20.82
N ASN A 343 14.94 -7.48 -20.88
CA ASN A 343 15.40 -8.26 -19.73
C ASN A 343 16.42 -7.46 -18.91
N ARG A 344 15.89 -6.65 -17.98
CA ARG A 344 16.66 -5.76 -17.08
C ARG A 344 15.92 -5.54 -15.77
N ASP A 345 16.56 -4.94 -14.79
CA ASP A 345 16.00 -4.50 -13.52
C ASP A 345 15.24 -5.60 -12.70
N PRO A 346 15.89 -6.71 -12.34
CA PRO A 346 17.23 -7.19 -12.65
C PRO A 346 17.29 -7.96 -13.98
N GLN A 347 18.48 -8.15 -14.55
CA GLN A 347 18.69 -9.06 -15.68
C GLN A 347 18.52 -10.50 -15.21
N LEU A 348 17.67 -11.25 -15.88
CA LEU A 348 17.39 -12.65 -15.58
C LEU A 348 18.29 -13.53 -16.45
N PRO A 349 19.15 -14.37 -15.85
CA PRO A 349 19.89 -15.38 -16.58
C PRO A 349 18.96 -16.46 -17.13
N ALA A 350 19.45 -17.23 -18.10
CA ALA A 350 18.70 -18.38 -18.56
C ALA A 350 18.45 -19.37 -17.42
N PRO A 351 17.27 -19.99 -17.34
CA PRO A 351 16.99 -21.01 -16.34
C PRO A 351 17.79 -22.29 -16.63
N ASP A 352 18.14 -22.99 -15.57
CA ASP A 352 18.72 -24.32 -15.68
C ASP A 352 17.58 -25.32 -15.70
N ARG A 353 17.22 -25.79 -16.89
CA ARG A 353 16.12 -26.72 -17.11
C ARG A 353 16.30 -27.48 -18.42
N VAL A 354 15.63 -28.62 -18.53
CA VAL A 354 15.51 -29.36 -19.78
C VAL A 354 14.81 -28.49 -20.84
N ARG A 355 15.43 -28.35 -22.01
CA ARG A 355 14.87 -27.58 -23.12
C ARG A 355 14.26 -28.54 -24.14
N TRP A 356 12.99 -28.40 -24.41
CA TRP A 356 12.35 -29.07 -25.54
C TRP A 356 12.86 -28.46 -26.83
N SER A 357 13.58 -29.25 -27.64
CA SER A 357 14.03 -28.85 -28.96
C SER A 357 13.72 -29.92 -29.96
N LEU A 358 12.83 -29.61 -30.90
CA LEU A 358 12.51 -30.51 -32.03
C LEU A 358 13.73 -30.69 -33.00
N LEU A 359 14.71 -29.75 -32.92
CA LEU A 359 15.92 -29.79 -33.75
C LEU A 359 17.02 -30.69 -33.15
N HIS A 360 16.96 -30.94 -31.83
CA HIS A 360 17.93 -31.77 -31.10
C HIS A 360 17.22 -32.80 -30.22
N PRO A 361 16.53 -33.78 -30.81
CA PRO A 361 15.72 -34.76 -30.06
C PRO A 361 16.60 -35.67 -29.18
N TRP A 362 17.85 -35.90 -29.58
CA TRP A 362 18.79 -36.71 -28.79
C TRP A 362 19.27 -36.03 -27.52
N ASP A 363 19.55 -34.73 -27.57
CA ASP A 363 19.91 -33.94 -26.37
C ASP A 363 18.73 -33.93 -25.39
N MET A 364 17.50 -33.81 -25.93
CA MET A 364 16.28 -33.90 -25.13
C MET A 364 16.11 -35.29 -24.51
N LEU A 365 16.40 -36.34 -25.24
CA LEU A 365 16.30 -37.72 -24.76
C LEU A 365 17.32 -38.00 -23.65
N LEU A 366 18.55 -37.53 -23.82
CA LEU A 366 19.63 -37.60 -22.80
C LEU A 366 19.31 -36.78 -21.55
N ASP A 367 18.75 -35.58 -21.71
CA ASP A 367 18.30 -34.76 -20.60
C ASP A 367 17.13 -35.41 -19.82
N ILE A 368 16.25 -36.13 -20.51
CA ILE A 368 15.12 -36.84 -19.91
C ILE A 368 15.56 -38.14 -19.24
N LEU A 369 16.41 -38.92 -19.91
CA LEU A 369 16.75 -40.27 -19.47
C LEU A 369 18.00 -40.29 -18.54
N GLY A 370 18.80 -39.21 -18.57
CA GLY A 370 20.05 -39.14 -17.82
C GLY A 370 21.25 -39.77 -18.55
N PRO A 371 22.49 -39.52 -18.08
CA PRO A 371 23.70 -39.99 -18.72
C PRO A 371 23.97 -41.50 -18.55
N ASP A 372 23.11 -42.19 -17.83
CA ASP A 372 23.31 -43.63 -17.46
C ASP A 372 22.57 -44.60 -18.37
N LEU A 373 22.26 -44.19 -19.60
CA LEU A 373 21.81 -45.09 -20.68
C LEU A 373 23.02 -45.39 -21.64
#